data_845955889f958f5f0a459f26f25773b6
#
_entry.id   845955889f958f5f0a459f26f25773b6
#
_cell.length_a   1.000
_cell.length_b   1.000
_cell.length_c   1.000
_cell.angle_alpha   90.00
_cell.angle_beta   90.00
_cell.angle_gamma   90.00
#
_symmetry.space_group_name_H-M   'P 1'
#
loop_
_entity.id
_entity.type
_entity.pdbx_description
1 polymer ?
#
loop_
_entity_poly.entity_id
_entity_poly.type
_entity_poly.pdbx_seq_one_letter_code
_entity_poly.pdbx_strand_id
1 'polypeptide(L)'
;MTGSATSSRRQKEKEDRKEAILAAAREVFFEEGIRRATVDSIAARAEVAKGTVYLYFDTKETIVAHLLLEGLDVLGEGLAKAYDESTPASAEARLRRLAAAYLDFFQKEQDYFRLLMAFDRGHFQEAVDADVYEMILHRSLRGLHWVVRAIQQGRESGEFASGESKQTAGMLWAALNGALILISHPLRRELLKQEVETLYEGVLETMLRGMKNPSFKIQIPKVGT
;
A
#
# COMPACT_ATOMS: atom_id res chain seq x y z
N MET A 1 1.24 -18.00 -42.41
CA MET A 1 1.72 -17.89 -41.00
C MET A 1 2.16 -16.46 -40.61
N THR A 2 1.62 -15.41 -41.24
CA THR A 2 2.02 -13.99 -41.01
C THR A 2 1.12 -13.22 -40.01
N GLY A 3 -0.01 -13.80 -39.58
CA GLY A 3 -0.97 -13.11 -38.68
C GLY A 3 -0.53 -12.99 -37.21
N SER A 4 0.28 -13.94 -36.70
CA SER A 4 0.69 -13.98 -35.28
C SER A 4 1.71 -12.88 -34.91
N ALA A 5 2.66 -12.61 -35.78
CA ALA A 5 3.71 -11.60 -35.54
C ALA A 5 3.16 -10.16 -35.54
N THR A 6 2.19 -9.88 -36.42
CA THR A 6 1.55 -8.56 -36.55
C THR A 6 0.64 -8.28 -35.34
N SER A 7 -0.06 -9.29 -34.83
CA SER A 7 -0.88 -9.18 -33.60
C SER A 7 -0.02 -8.92 -32.37
N SER A 8 1.08 -9.64 -32.21
CA SER A 8 2.03 -9.48 -31.11
C SER A 8 2.68 -8.07 -31.10
N ARG A 9 3.04 -7.55 -32.28
CA ARG A 9 3.61 -6.22 -32.41
C ARG A 9 2.61 -5.11 -32.03
N ARG A 10 1.36 -5.21 -32.50
CA ARG A 10 0.30 -4.25 -32.13
C ARG A 10 0.00 -4.26 -30.63
N GLN A 11 -0.01 -5.44 -30.03
CA GLN A 11 -0.22 -5.56 -28.58
C GLN A 11 0.93 -4.91 -27.80
N LYS A 12 2.17 -5.12 -28.23
CA LYS A 12 3.33 -4.48 -27.61
C LYS A 12 3.28 -2.94 -27.76
N GLU A 13 2.98 -2.45 -28.96
CA GLU A 13 2.84 -1.00 -29.21
C GLU A 13 1.73 -0.37 -28.34
N LYS A 14 0.65 -1.13 -28.06
CA LYS A 14 -0.44 -0.70 -27.17
C LYS A 14 0.04 -0.63 -25.72
N GLU A 15 0.77 -1.63 -25.25
CA GLU A 15 1.31 -1.65 -23.88
C GLU A 15 2.36 -0.55 -23.68
N ASP A 16 3.31 -0.41 -24.59
CA ASP A 16 4.32 0.65 -24.55
C ASP A 16 3.67 2.06 -24.47
N ARG A 17 2.55 2.25 -25.19
CA ARG A 17 1.80 3.51 -25.13
C ARG A 17 1.08 3.72 -23.80
N LYS A 18 0.50 2.66 -23.25
CA LYS A 18 -0.14 2.69 -21.93
C LYS A 18 0.88 3.05 -20.83
N GLU A 19 2.04 2.43 -20.88
CA GLU A 19 3.12 2.72 -19.93
C GLU A 19 3.66 4.14 -20.05
N ALA A 20 3.79 4.67 -21.29
CA ALA A 20 4.20 6.07 -21.50
C ALA A 20 3.19 7.06 -20.90
N ILE A 21 1.89 6.78 -21.00
CA ILE A 21 0.84 7.61 -20.37
C ILE A 21 0.91 7.49 -18.84
N LEU A 22 1.14 6.30 -18.29
CA LEU A 22 1.29 6.12 -16.84
C LEU A 22 2.54 6.82 -16.30
N ALA A 23 3.66 6.76 -17.03
CA ALA A 23 4.88 7.47 -16.64
C ALA A 23 4.65 8.99 -16.59
N ALA A 24 4.01 9.56 -17.63
CA ALA A 24 3.64 10.98 -17.64
C ALA A 24 2.65 11.34 -16.51
N ALA A 25 1.67 10.47 -16.25
CA ALA A 25 0.71 10.66 -15.17
C ALA A 25 1.38 10.65 -13.78
N ARG A 26 2.36 9.76 -13.58
CA ARG A 26 3.16 9.71 -12.33
C ARG A 26 3.86 11.04 -12.09
N GLU A 27 4.56 11.58 -13.10
CA GLU A 27 5.23 12.88 -12.99
C GLU A 27 4.24 13.99 -12.64
N VAL A 28 3.13 14.08 -13.37
CA VAL A 28 2.10 15.12 -13.16
C VAL A 28 1.47 15.01 -11.76
N PHE A 29 1.11 13.80 -11.32
CA PHE A 29 0.53 13.62 -9.99
C PHE A 29 1.52 13.91 -8.86
N PHE A 30 2.80 13.61 -9.05
CA PHE A 30 3.83 13.85 -8.04
C PHE A 30 4.21 15.33 -7.98
N GLU A 31 4.25 16.04 -9.11
CA GLU A 31 4.52 17.48 -9.16
C GLU A 31 3.33 18.34 -8.71
N GLU A 32 2.14 18.08 -9.24
CA GLU A 32 0.96 18.92 -9.04
C GLU A 32 0.06 18.46 -7.89
N GLY A 33 0.16 17.18 -7.53
CA GLY A 33 -0.77 16.47 -6.64
C GLY A 33 -2.05 16.04 -7.33
N ILE A 34 -2.67 14.95 -6.85
CA ILE A 34 -3.85 14.30 -7.46
C ILE A 34 -5.01 15.28 -7.69
N ARG A 35 -5.22 16.23 -6.79
CA ARG A 35 -6.36 17.16 -6.86
C ARG A 35 -6.25 18.16 -8.01
N ARG A 36 -5.05 18.67 -8.30
CA ARG A 36 -4.83 19.69 -9.34
C ARG A 36 -4.55 19.08 -10.70
N ALA A 37 -3.91 17.94 -10.74
CA ALA A 37 -3.61 17.24 -11.96
C ALA A 37 -4.87 16.95 -12.80
N THR A 38 -4.75 17.14 -14.10
CA THR A 38 -5.82 16.94 -15.08
C THR A 38 -5.41 15.95 -16.15
N VAL A 39 -6.39 15.35 -16.83
CA VAL A 39 -6.08 14.49 -18.02
C VAL A 39 -5.43 15.31 -19.13
N ASP A 40 -5.71 16.61 -19.21
CA ASP A 40 -5.06 17.51 -20.19
C ASP A 40 -3.55 17.68 -19.90
N SER A 41 -3.17 17.88 -18.61
CA SER A 41 -1.74 17.97 -18.24
C SER A 41 -1.02 16.63 -18.44
N ILE A 42 -1.68 15.51 -18.20
CA ILE A 42 -1.13 14.17 -18.47
C ILE A 42 -0.92 13.96 -19.97
N ALA A 43 -1.91 14.29 -20.80
CA ALA A 43 -1.84 14.16 -22.25
C ALA A 43 -0.70 15.02 -22.83
N ALA A 44 -0.57 16.27 -22.38
CA ALA A 44 0.50 17.17 -22.77
C ALA A 44 1.88 16.62 -22.40
N ARG A 45 2.04 16.08 -21.16
CA ARG A 45 3.29 15.49 -20.70
C ARG A 45 3.65 14.20 -21.45
N ALA A 46 2.65 13.38 -21.82
CA ALA A 46 2.82 12.17 -22.61
C ALA A 46 2.97 12.43 -24.11
N GLU A 47 2.91 13.70 -24.56
CA GLU A 47 2.94 14.10 -25.95
C GLU A 47 1.87 13.39 -26.82
N VAL A 48 0.67 13.25 -26.30
CA VAL A 48 -0.46 12.62 -26.99
C VAL A 48 -1.70 13.52 -26.96
N ALA A 49 -2.65 13.25 -27.85
CA ALA A 49 -3.96 13.90 -27.77
C ALA A 49 -4.73 13.39 -26.53
N LYS A 50 -5.54 14.25 -25.89
CA LYS A 50 -6.40 13.89 -24.76
C LYS A 50 -7.27 12.66 -25.04
N GLY A 51 -7.83 12.56 -26.26
CA GLY A 51 -8.59 11.38 -26.69
C GLY A 51 -7.79 10.09 -26.69
N THR A 52 -6.47 10.18 -26.88
CA THR A 52 -5.58 9.00 -26.79
C THR A 52 -5.50 8.49 -25.35
N VAL A 53 -5.45 9.38 -24.36
CA VAL A 53 -5.46 8.96 -22.93
C VAL A 53 -6.74 8.19 -22.61
N TYR A 54 -7.89 8.66 -23.05
CA TYR A 54 -9.19 8.02 -22.84
C TYR A 54 -9.35 6.68 -23.58
N LEU A 55 -8.52 6.36 -24.55
CA LEU A 55 -8.48 5.02 -25.17
C LEU A 55 -7.86 3.95 -24.25
N TYR A 56 -7.13 4.37 -23.20
CA TYR A 56 -6.44 3.49 -22.26
C TYR A 56 -7.00 3.57 -20.83
N PHE A 57 -7.54 4.72 -20.45
CA PHE A 57 -8.03 5.00 -19.11
C PHE A 57 -9.31 5.83 -19.16
N ASP A 58 -10.41 5.25 -18.77
CA ASP A 58 -11.73 5.90 -18.87
C ASP A 58 -11.83 7.15 -17.98
N THR A 59 -11.13 7.15 -16.83
CA THR A 59 -11.17 8.23 -15.85
C THR A 59 -9.77 8.54 -15.30
N LYS A 60 -9.64 9.69 -14.67
CA LYS A 60 -8.42 10.06 -13.91
C LYS A 60 -8.22 9.10 -12.73
N GLU A 61 -9.30 8.67 -12.13
CA GLU A 61 -9.33 7.73 -11.01
C GLU A 61 -8.75 6.36 -11.40
N THR A 62 -9.04 5.89 -12.62
CA THR A 62 -8.43 4.67 -13.17
C THR A 62 -6.92 4.81 -13.34
N ILE A 63 -6.43 5.98 -13.77
CA ILE A 63 -4.98 6.24 -13.84
C ILE A 63 -4.35 6.20 -12.44
N VAL A 64 -4.97 6.86 -11.47
CA VAL A 64 -4.52 6.84 -10.05
C VAL A 64 -4.47 5.41 -9.51
N ALA A 65 -5.48 4.59 -9.81
CA ALA A 65 -5.54 3.20 -9.40
C ALA A 65 -4.39 2.35 -9.99
N HIS A 66 -4.04 2.57 -11.25
CA HIS A 66 -2.88 1.91 -11.85
C HIS A 66 -1.55 2.33 -11.21
N LEU A 67 -1.37 3.61 -10.90
CA LEU A 67 -0.18 4.07 -10.17
C LEU A 67 -0.16 3.55 -8.72
N LEU A 68 -1.32 3.39 -8.09
CA LEU A 68 -1.40 2.74 -6.78
C LEU A 68 -0.93 1.29 -6.84
N LEU A 69 -1.24 0.55 -7.90
CA LEU A 69 -0.74 -0.81 -8.10
C LEU A 69 0.79 -0.86 -8.14
N GLU A 70 1.45 0.10 -8.80
CA GLU A 70 2.92 0.23 -8.79
C GLU A 70 3.44 0.45 -7.36
N GLY A 71 2.85 1.38 -6.61
CA GLY A 71 3.24 1.64 -5.22
C GLY A 71 3.04 0.43 -4.31
N LEU A 72 1.97 -0.34 -4.51
CA LEU A 72 1.72 -1.59 -3.77
C LEU A 72 2.72 -2.69 -4.15
N ASP A 73 3.20 -2.74 -5.38
CA ASP A 73 4.26 -3.67 -5.78
C ASP A 73 5.58 -3.31 -5.11
N VAL A 74 5.97 -2.02 -5.10
CA VAL A 74 7.16 -1.52 -4.37
C VAL A 74 7.08 -1.87 -2.88
N LEU A 75 5.96 -1.59 -2.23
CA LEU A 75 5.73 -1.95 -0.83
C LEU A 75 5.79 -3.46 -0.62
N GLY A 76 5.13 -4.23 -1.47
CA GLY A 76 5.07 -5.70 -1.39
C GLY A 76 6.44 -6.35 -1.48
N GLU A 77 7.30 -5.88 -2.40
CA GLU A 77 8.69 -6.33 -2.55
C GLU A 77 9.53 -5.97 -1.31
N GLY A 78 9.38 -4.76 -0.78
CA GLY A 78 10.04 -4.32 0.45
C GLY A 78 9.67 -5.21 1.65
N LEU A 79 8.39 -5.51 1.82
CA LEU A 79 7.89 -6.38 2.89
C LEU A 79 8.36 -7.84 2.71
N ALA A 80 8.31 -8.39 1.50
CA ALA A 80 8.80 -9.74 1.22
C ALA A 80 10.29 -9.88 1.55
N LYS A 81 11.10 -8.90 1.15
CA LYS A 81 12.52 -8.84 1.47
C LYS A 81 12.79 -8.71 2.97
N ALA A 82 11.97 -7.90 3.68
CA ALA A 82 12.11 -7.72 5.12
C ALA A 82 11.71 -8.99 5.90
N TYR A 83 10.76 -9.76 5.41
CA TYR A 83 10.34 -11.02 6.02
C TYR A 83 11.46 -12.07 5.96
N ASP A 84 12.15 -12.21 4.85
CA ASP A 84 13.30 -13.10 4.60
C ASP A 84 13.18 -14.48 5.28
N GLU A 85 12.57 -15.43 4.59
CA GLU A 85 12.39 -16.80 5.11
C GLU A 85 13.71 -17.55 5.30
N SER A 86 14.75 -17.18 4.57
CA SER A 86 16.06 -17.85 4.60
C SER A 86 16.84 -17.60 5.88
N THR A 87 16.58 -16.46 6.55
CA THR A 87 17.26 -16.08 7.79
C THR A 87 16.42 -16.47 9.01
N PRO A 88 16.91 -17.39 9.89
CA PRO A 88 16.24 -17.71 11.14
C PRO A 88 16.07 -16.46 12.01
N ALA A 89 14.84 -16.20 12.44
CA ALA A 89 14.52 -15.06 13.30
C ALA A 89 13.29 -15.34 14.14
N SER A 90 13.22 -14.70 15.33
CA SER A 90 12.02 -14.71 16.16
C SER A 90 10.87 -14.00 15.46
N ALA A 91 9.65 -14.28 15.86
CA ALA A 91 8.46 -13.64 15.32
C ALA A 91 8.49 -12.12 15.54
N GLU A 92 8.91 -11.69 16.74
CA GLU A 92 9.10 -10.27 17.03
C GLU A 92 10.13 -9.61 16.11
N ALA A 93 11.27 -10.25 15.90
CA ALA A 93 12.30 -9.70 15.01
C ALA A 93 11.78 -9.56 13.56
N ARG A 94 10.96 -10.50 13.09
CA ARG A 94 10.29 -10.40 11.79
C ARG A 94 9.31 -9.23 11.74
N LEU A 95 8.46 -9.08 12.78
CA LEU A 95 7.52 -7.95 12.85
C LEU A 95 8.23 -6.59 12.89
N ARG A 96 9.33 -6.48 13.62
CA ARG A 96 10.14 -5.26 13.66
C ARG A 96 10.73 -4.93 12.28
N ARG A 97 11.25 -5.91 11.56
CA ARG A 97 11.74 -5.71 10.18
C ARG A 97 10.64 -5.32 9.20
N LEU A 98 9.47 -5.96 9.29
CA LEU A 98 8.30 -5.59 8.48
C LEU A 98 7.82 -4.17 8.76
N ALA A 99 7.75 -3.79 10.04
CA ALA A 99 7.38 -2.44 10.44
C ALA A 99 8.42 -1.40 9.96
N ALA A 100 9.72 -1.72 10.07
CA ALA A 100 10.78 -0.85 9.55
C ALA A 100 10.69 -0.67 8.01
N ALA A 101 10.39 -1.75 7.26
CA ALA A 101 10.20 -1.66 5.81
C ALA A 101 8.97 -0.81 5.43
N TYR A 102 7.90 -0.87 6.22
CA TYR A 102 6.73 -0.02 6.00
C TYR A 102 7.02 1.46 6.31
N LEU A 103 7.76 1.74 7.37
CA LEU A 103 8.21 3.11 7.68
C LEU A 103 9.16 3.65 6.58
N ASP A 104 10.06 2.82 6.09
CA ASP A 104 10.97 3.17 4.99
C ASP A 104 10.19 3.52 3.70
N PHE A 105 9.17 2.73 3.36
CA PHE A 105 8.25 3.04 2.26
C PHE A 105 7.55 4.40 2.48
N PHE A 106 7.04 4.67 3.68
CA PHE A 106 6.43 5.96 4.00
C PHE A 106 7.41 7.13 3.80
N GLN A 107 8.67 6.95 4.17
CA GLN A 107 9.67 8.02 4.12
C GLN A 107 10.24 8.24 2.71
N LYS A 108 10.49 7.17 1.97
CA LYS A 108 11.13 7.22 0.65
C LYS A 108 10.14 7.36 -0.49
N GLU A 109 8.98 6.73 -0.37
CA GLU A 109 7.97 6.64 -1.40
C GLU A 109 6.73 7.48 -1.05
N GLN A 110 6.97 8.73 -0.60
CA GLN A 110 5.91 9.63 -0.09
C GLN A 110 4.77 9.85 -1.08
N ASP A 111 5.08 9.85 -2.38
CA ASP A 111 4.09 10.06 -3.43
C ASP A 111 3.17 8.85 -3.56
N TYR A 112 3.71 7.64 -3.55
CA TYR A 112 2.89 6.42 -3.52
C TYR A 112 2.09 6.29 -2.23
N PHE A 113 2.66 6.68 -1.08
CA PHE A 113 1.91 6.71 0.17
C PHE A 113 0.74 7.72 0.10
N ARG A 114 0.94 8.89 -0.53
CA ARG A 114 -0.14 9.86 -0.77
C ARG A 114 -1.23 9.31 -1.69
N LEU A 115 -0.86 8.55 -2.74
CA LEU A 115 -1.82 7.87 -3.62
C LEU A 115 -2.66 6.85 -2.83
N LEU A 116 -2.01 6.03 -2.01
CA LEU A 116 -2.69 5.05 -1.14
C LEU A 116 -3.70 5.74 -0.22
N MET A 117 -3.30 6.81 0.46
CA MET A 117 -4.17 7.56 1.36
C MET A 117 -5.30 8.30 0.63
N ALA A 118 -5.10 8.73 -0.60
CA ALA A 118 -6.14 9.36 -1.41
C ALA A 118 -7.17 8.33 -1.86
N PHE A 119 -6.74 7.15 -2.28
CA PHE A 119 -7.61 6.05 -2.69
C PHE A 119 -8.52 5.60 -1.56
N ASP A 120 -7.99 5.47 -0.34
CA ASP A 120 -8.76 5.07 0.85
C ASP A 120 -9.83 6.09 1.27
N ARG A 121 -9.66 7.37 0.95
CA ARG A 121 -10.55 8.45 1.43
C ARG A 121 -11.56 8.94 0.40
N GLY A 122 -11.45 8.52 -0.83
CA GLY A 122 -12.23 9.07 -1.93
C GLY A 122 -13.30 8.13 -2.46
N HIS A 123 -14.07 8.66 -3.42
CA HIS A 123 -14.99 7.87 -4.25
C HIS A 123 -14.27 7.07 -5.34
N PHE A 124 -12.96 6.86 -5.18
CA PHE A 124 -12.13 6.17 -6.17
C PHE A 124 -12.59 4.74 -6.40
N GLN A 125 -13.08 4.07 -5.35
CA GLN A 125 -13.57 2.69 -5.44
C GLN A 125 -14.78 2.55 -6.38
N GLU A 126 -15.64 3.58 -6.43
CA GLU A 126 -16.84 3.60 -7.29
C GLU A 126 -16.51 3.94 -8.74
N ALA A 127 -15.36 4.59 -8.98
CA ALA A 127 -14.93 5.10 -10.29
C ALA A 127 -13.90 4.18 -10.98
N VAL A 128 -13.55 3.05 -10.38
CA VAL A 128 -12.53 2.13 -10.86
C VAL A 128 -13.17 0.79 -11.22
N ASP A 129 -12.73 0.21 -12.34
CA ASP A 129 -13.20 -1.11 -12.78
C ASP A 129 -12.99 -2.19 -11.72
N ALA A 130 -13.92 -3.14 -11.64
CA ALA A 130 -13.89 -4.23 -10.67
C ALA A 130 -12.57 -5.02 -10.72
N ASP A 131 -12.05 -5.29 -11.91
CA ASP A 131 -10.80 -6.02 -12.12
C ASP A 131 -9.59 -5.27 -11.51
N VAL A 132 -9.53 -3.95 -11.69
CA VAL A 132 -8.47 -3.11 -11.12
C VAL A 132 -8.60 -3.04 -9.60
N TYR A 133 -9.82 -2.94 -9.10
CA TYR A 133 -10.07 -2.98 -7.65
C TYR A 133 -9.66 -4.31 -7.03
N GLU A 134 -9.97 -5.44 -7.66
CA GLU A 134 -9.53 -6.76 -7.22
C GLU A 134 -8.01 -6.89 -7.21
N MET A 135 -7.32 -6.34 -8.21
CA MET A 135 -5.86 -6.32 -8.24
C MET A 135 -5.29 -5.52 -7.06
N ILE A 136 -5.86 -4.36 -6.73
CA ILE A 136 -5.45 -3.53 -5.58
C ILE A 136 -5.66 -4.33 -4.29
N LEU A 137 -6.84 -4.91 -4.10
CA LEU A 137 -7.15 -5.73 -2.92
C LEU A 137 -6.18 -6.90 -2.78
N HIS A 138 -5.92 -7.63 -3.86
CA HIS A 138 -5.00 -8.76 -3.86
C HIS A 138 -3.57 -8.35 -3.49
N ARG A 139 -3.04 -7.24 -4.04
CA ARG A 139 -1.70 -6.74 -3.68
C ARG A 139 -1.62 -6.27 -2.23
N SER A 140 -2.65 -5.59 -1.74
CA SER A 140 -2.74 -5.16 -0.35
C SER A 140 -2.75 -6.35 0.61
N LEU A 141 -3.53 -7.39 0.30
CA LEU A 141 -3.57 -8.63 1.09
C LEU A 141 -2.24 -9.39 1.09
N ARG A 142 -1.48 -9.35 -0.01
CA ARG A 142 -0.12 -9.94 -0.05
C ARG A 142 0.82 -9.27 0.95
N GLY A 143 0.76 -7.94 1.08
CA GLY A 143 1.55 -7.23 2.10
C GLY A 143 1.17 -7.64 3.51
N LEU A 144 -0.13 -7.70 3.81
CA LEU A 144 -0.64 -8.11 5.12
C LEU A 144 -0.31 -9.58 5.45
N HIS A 145 -0.22 -10.44 4.44
CA HIS A 145 0.12 -11.86 4.60
C HIS A 145 1.42 -12.08 5.37
N TRP A 146 2.46 -11.30 5.12
CA TRP A 146 3.74 -11.42 5.83
C TRP A 146 3.61 -11.11 7.31
N VAL A 147 2.79 -10.14 7.67
CA VAL A 147 2.50 -9.80 9.07
C VAL A 147 1.73 -10.94 9.75
N VAL A 148 0.72 -11.49 9.08
CA VAL A 148 -0.05 -12.64 9.58
C VAL A 148 0.87 -13.82 9.84
N ARG A 149 1.77 -14.15 8.90
CA ARG A 149 2.73 -15.26 9.04
C ARG A 149 3.67 -15.07 10.22
N ALA A 150 4.20 -13.85 10.42
CA ALA A 150 5.07 -13.56 11.56
C ALA A 150 4.33 -13.75 12.89
N ILE A 151 3.08 -13.27 13.00
CA ILE A 151 2.26 -13.44 14.22
C ILE A 151 1.93 -14.92 14.45
N GLN A 152 1.59 -15.66 13.39
CA GLN A 152 1.31 -17.08 13.49
C GLN A 152 2.54 -17.86 14.00
N GLN A 153 3.72 -17.60 13.44
CA GLN A 153 4.98 -18.17 13.90
C GLN A 153 5.19 -17.91 15.42
N GLY A 154 4.94 -16.68 15.88
CA GLY A 154 5.10 -16.31 17.27
C GLY A 154 4.13 -17.04 18.22
N ARG A 155 2.93 -17.36 17.75
CA ARG A 155 1.96 -18.16 18.51
C ARG A 155 2.34 -19.63 18.56
N GLU A 156 2.78 -20.18 17.44
CA GLU A 156 3.23 -21.57 17.35
C GLU A 156 4.48 -21.81 18.21
N SER A 157 5.37 -20.82 18.30
CA SER A 157 6.56 -20.88 19.15
C SER A 157 6.32 -20.52 20.64
N GLY A 158 5.12 -20.03 20.98
CA GLY A 158 4.81 -19.54 22.33
C GLY A 158 5.37 -18.14 22.65
N GLU A 159 5.94 -17.44 21.68
CA GLU A 159 6.44 -16.06 21.82
C GLU A 159 5.28 -15.06 21.99
N PHE A 160 4.13 -15.31 21.37
CA PHE A 160 2.93 -14.50 21.47
C PHE A 160 1.76 -15.29 22.09
N ALA A 161 0.91 -14.55 22.80
CA ALA A 161 -0.33 -15.09 23.36
C ALA A 161 -1.25 -15.66 22.28
N SER A 162 -2.06 -16.65 22.66
CA SER A 162 -3.06 -17.26 21.77
C SER A 162 -4.10 -16.26 21.28
N GLY A 163 -4.62 -16.47 20.08
CA GLY A 163 -5.64 -15.61 19.48
C GLY A 163 -5.71 -15.78 17.96
N GLU A 164 -6.43 -14.91 17.28
CA GLU A 164 -6.61 -14.93 15.83
C GLU A 164 -5.54 -14.06 15.15
N SER A 165 -4.64 -14.67 14.35
CA SER A 165 -3.47 -13.99 13.78
C SER A 165 -3.84 -12.92 12.76
N LYS A 166 -4.83 -13.17 11.93
CA LYS A 166 -5.28 -12.21 10.91
C LYS A 166 -5.86 -10.95 11.53
N GLN A 167 -6.65 -11.12 12.61
CA GLN A 167 -7.23 -10.00 13.35
C GLN A 167 -6.15 -9.16 14.02
N THR A 168 -5.17 -9.81 14.69
CA THR A 168 -4.06 -9.10 15.32
C THR A 168 -3.19 -8.37 14.29
N ALA A 169 -2.97 -8.96 13.12
CA ALA A 169 -2.28 -8.30 12.01
C ALA A 169 -3.02 -7.05 11.52
N GLY A 170 -4.34 -7.14 11.40
CA GLY A 170 -5.18 -5.99 11.05
C GLY A 170 -5.10 -4.85 12.08
N MET A 171 -5.10 -5.17 13.38
CA MET A 171 -4.93 -4.17 14.44
C MET A 171 -3.55 -3.54 14.42
N LEU A 172 -2.49 -4.33 14.26
CA LEU A 172 -1.13 -3.82 14.15
C LEU A 172 -1.00 -2.87 12.96
N TRP A 173 -1.51 -3.30 11.78
CA TRP A 173 -1.53 -2.47 10.59
C TRP A 173 -2.31 -1.17 10.81
N ALA A 174 -3.51 -1.23 11.38
CA ALA A 174 -4.34 -0.06 11.66
C ALA A 174 -3.65 0.93 12.62
N ALA A 175 -2.99 0.42 13.66
CA ALA A 175 -2.27 1.25 14.64
C ALA A 175 -1.07 1.96 14.00
N LEU A 176 -0.23 1.24 13.26
CA LEU A 176 0.95 1.80 12.58
C LEU A 176 0.54 2.78 11.47
N ASN A 177 -0.44 2.43 10.65
CA ASN A 177 -0.97 3.31 9.62
C ASN A 177 -1.60 4.57 10.21
N GLY A 178 -2.33 4.43 11.33
CA GLY A 178 -2.88 5.57 12.07
C GLY A 178 -1.81 6.55 12.54
N ALA A 179 -0.66 6.07 13.05
CA ALA A 179 0.48 6.90 13.44
C ALA A 179 1.02 7.70 12.23
N LEU A 180 1.23 7.04 11.09
CA LEU A 180 1.74 7.69 9.87
C LEU A 180 0.75 8.74 9.31
N ILE A 181 -0.54 8.42 9.29
CA ILE A 181 -1.59 9.36 8.85
C ILE A 181 -1.66 10.58 9.77
N LEU A 182 -1.57 10.39 11.08
CA LEU A 182 -1.62 11.49 12.04
C LEU A 182 -0.45 12.45 11.85
N ILE A 183 0.76 11.92 11.71
CA ILE A 183 1.97 12.74 11.61
C ILE A 183 2.15 13.38 10.22
N SER A 184 1.53 12.80 9.19
CA SER A 184 1.49 13.39 7.84
C SER A 184 0.74 14.71 7.79
N HIS A 185 -0.13 15.00 8.76
CA HIS A 185 -0.89 16.25 8.80
C HIS A 185 -0.14 17.30 9.61
N PRO A 186 0.22 18.48 9.05
CA PRO A 186 1.03 19.51 9.71
C PRO A 186 0.54 19.89 11.09
N LEU A 187 -0.76 20.21 11.24
CA LEU A 187 -1.38 20.56 12.51
C LEU A 187 -1.24 19.47 13.57
N ARG A 188 -1.45 18.21 13.18
CA ARG A 188 -1.38 17.09 14.12
C ARG A 188 0.04 16.78 14.56
N ARG A 189 1.01 16.94 13.65
CA ARG A 189 2.43 16.84 13.98
C ARG A 189 2.83 17.89 15.01
N GLU A 190 2.37 19.14 14.82
CA GLU A 190 2.63 20.24 15.77
C GLU A 190 1.99 19.97 17.14
N LEU A 191 0.78 19.40 17.17
CA LEU A 191 0.10 19.02 18.43
C LEU A 191 0.83 17.90 19.16
N LEU A 192 1.31 16.90 18.46
CA LEU A 192 1.98 15.75 19.05
C LEU A 192 3.41 16.07 19.51
N LYS A 193 4.07 17.03 18.86
CA LYS A 193 5.48 17.43 19.11
C LYS A 193 6.44 16.24 19.18
N GLN A 194 6.20 15.25 18.32
CA GLN A 194 7.02 14.03 18.24
C GLN A 194 7.50 13.82 16.81
N GLU A 195 8.69 13.24 16.67
CA GLU A 195 9.20 12.77 15.40
C GLU A 195 8.43 11.51 14.95
N VAL A 196 8.37 11.30 13.63
CA VAL A 196 7.62 10.18 13.06
C VAL A 196 8.13 8.84 13.58
N GLU A 197 9.44 8.67 13.64
CA GLU A 197 10.11 7.46 14.10
C GLU A 197 9.74 7.15 15.54
N THR A 198 9.80 8.15 16.43
CA THR A 198 9.49 7.99 17.85
C THR A 198 8.04 7.56 18.08
N LEU A 199 7.09 8.20 17.39
CA LEU A 199 5.68 7.83 17.50
C LEU A 199 5.43 6.43 16.94
N TYR A 200 5.99 6.14 15.76
CA TYR A 200 5.80 4.87 15.09
C TYR A 200 6.37 3.69 15.88
N GLU A 201 7.61 3.82 16.37
CA GLU A 201 8.25 2.82 17.20
C GLU A 201 7.53 2.62 18.55
N GLY A 202 7.06 3.72 19.16
CA GLY A 202 6.27 3.66 20.40
C GLY A 202 4.97 2.88 20.22
N VAL A 203 4.27 3.06 19.09
CA VAL A 203 3.08 2.29 18.75
C VAL A 203 3.43 0.82 18.53
N LEU A 204 4.47 0.53 17.75
CA LEU A 204 4.94 -0.84 17.51
C LEU A 204 5.28 -1.55 18.83
N GLU A 205 6.06 -0.91 19.69
CA GLU A 205 6.46 -1.47 20.99
C GLU A 205 5.26 -1.77 21.88
N THR A 206 4.28 -0.86 21.93
CA THR A 206 3.04 -1.05 22.69
C THR A 206 2.26 -2.26 22.19
N MET A 207 2.14 -2.42 20.88
CA MET A 207 1.45 -3.56 20.26
C MET A 207 2.20 -4.87 20.53
N LEU A 208 3.52 -4.90 20.39
CA LEU A 208 4.35 -6.09 20.67
C LEU A 208 4.25 -6.53 22.12
N ARG A 209 4.29 -5.60 23.08
CA ARG A 209 4.09 -5.91 24.52
C ARG A 209 2.69 -6.47 24.78
N GLY A 210 1.66 -5.91 24.14
CA GLY A 210 0.30 -6.42 24.22
C GLY A 210 0.19 -7.86 23.71
N MET A 211 0.82 -8.17 22.58
CA MET A 211 0.82 -9.52 21.99
C MET A 211 1.51 -10.57 22.88
N LYS A 212 2.50 -10.19 23.69
CA LYS A 212 3.21 -11.07 24.62
C LYS A 212 2.46 -11.32 25.92
N ASN A 213 1.46 -10.50 26.25
CA ASN A 213 0.73 -10.61 27.51
C ASN A 213 -0.37 -11.69 27.42
N PRO A 214 -0.24 -12.85 28.11
CA PRO A 214 -1.24 -13.90 28.07
C PRO A 214 -2.59 -13.52 28.69
N SER A 215 -2.63 -12.46 29.50
CA SER A 215 -3.87 -11.92 30.08
C SER A 215 -4.59 -10.97 29.14
N PHE A 216 -3.96 -10.55 28.04
CA PHE A 216 -4.54 -9.66 27.04
C PHE A 216 -5.43 -10.45 26.08
N LYS A 217 -6.71 -10.60 26.44
CA LYS A 217 -7.73 -11.18 25.56
C LYS A 217 -8.56 -10.07 24.93
N ILE A 218 -8.48 -9.95 23.60
CA ILE A 218 -9.37 -9.06 22.86
C ILE A 218 -10.75 -9.71 22.85
N GLN A 219 -11.66 -9.17 23.65
CA GLN A 219 -13.06 -9.51 23.59
C GLN A 219 -13.73 -8.62 22.54
N ILE A 220 -14.00 -9.18 21.36
CA ILE A 220 -14.80 -8.48 20.36
C ILE A 220 -16.27 -8.82 20.65
N PRO A 221 -17.13 -7.79 20.84
CA PRO A 221 -18.54 -8.03 20.88
C PRO A 221 -18.96 -8.69 19.56
N LYS A 222 -19.70 -9.79 19.63
CA LYS A 222 -20.36 -10.34 18.44
C LYS A 222 -21.30 -9.27 17.93
N VAL A 223 -20.93 -8.64 16.82
CA VAL A 223 -21.87 -7.77 16.09
C VAL A 223 -22.99 -8.71 15.63
N GLY A 224 -24.20 -8.52 16.19
CA GLY A 224 -25.36 -9.28 15.81
C GLY A 224 -25.59 -9.16 14.31
N THR A 225 -25.74 -10.29 13.65
CA THR A 225 -26.21 -10.44 12.26
C THR A 225 -27.63 -9.92 12.11
#